data_e00c2fc79a9528fc0274c5cd4b23bc80
#
_entry.id   e00c2fc79a9528fc0274c5cd4b23bc80
#
_cell.length_a   1.000
_cell.length_b   1.000
_cell.length_c   1.000
_cell.angle_alpha   90.00
_cell.angle_beta   90.00
_cell.angle_gamma   90.00
#
_symmetry.space_group_name_H-M   'P 1'
#
loop_
_entity.id
_entity.type
_entity.pdbx_description
1 polymer ?
#
loop_
_entity_poly.entity_id
_entity_poly.type
_entity_poly.pdbx_seq_one_letter_code
_entity_poly.pdbx_strand_id
1 'polypeptide(L)'
;SSGSKIFYFRYYVEKGKKERFIQLGIWPEMKLATANELAKKYGAWLIEGKDPQAELERQQFAEQQRIQLHQSQGSFEALIHGYVNKMKIDNKRTWQDVLKRLENECYTVIPRETKAKDVTSGQIKHILAGIIQRGAVVHSNRIRSYLMAAFNYGLKADNDPMNTSAGITFGLEANPVSVIPKQSSAEKVGDTWLTLEELRFLMEHFAEATNVGLLMQHLIRFCIYTGGQRPFEMIASQWCDVDFQQKTLLVTADVSKNKREHLIPLTESALQELSCVQELTKEKSSPYIFPLSTNGKRPVRTDSLARAIMYFRAFNPDFKIFTARDLRRTCKTLMGEAGISKEIRDRIQNHALNDVSSKHYDRYDYLPEKRRALEVWEDRVNNYQQQTGNNVVNLFGRR
;
A
#
# COMPACT_ATOMS: atom_id res chain seq x y z
N SER A 1 -12.89 51.78 -48.91
CA SER A 1 -13.58 51.34 -47.70
C SER A 1 -14.10 49.93 -47.93
N SER A 2 -13.52 48.96 -47.28
CA SER A 2 -13.95 47.57 -47.29
C SER A 2 -15.38 47.52 -46.68
N GLY A 3 -16.36 47.21 -47.51
CA GLY A 3 -17.79 47.31 -47.20
C GLY A 3 -18.29 46.19 -46.27
N SER A 4 -17.68 45.99 -45.09
CA SER A 4 -18.24 45.11 -44.07
C SER A 4 -19.49 45.74 -43.46
N LYS A 5 -20.60 45.01 -43.53
CA LYS A 5 -21.87 45.42 -42.89
C LYS A 5 -21.98 44.76 -41.53
N ILE A 6 -22.29 45.56 -40.49
CA ILE A 6 -22.39 45.06 -39.11
C ILE A 6 -23.86 45.08 -38.71
N PHE A 7 -24.37 43.98 -38.14
CA PHE A 7 -25.70 43.90 -37.58
C PHE A 7 -25.69 44.33 -36.12
N TYR A 8 -26.63 45.22 -35.74
CA TYR A 8 -26.82 45.68 -34.38
C TYR A 8 -28.26 45.44 -33.93
N PHE A 9 -28.41 45.04 -32.64
CA PHE A 9 -29.69 45.09 -31.97
C PHE A 9 -29.78 46.39 -31.18
N ARG A 10 -30.75 47.25 -31.55
CA ARG A 10 -31.02 48.50 -30.85
C ARG A 10 -32.18 48.36 -29.92
N TYR A 11 -32.05 48.83 -28.67
CA TYR A 11 -33.08 48.76 -27.66
C TYR A 11 -33.00 49.94 -26.68
N TYR A 12 -34.07 50.17 -25.89
CA TYR A 12 -34.14 51.25 -24.93
C TYR A 12 -34.27 50.70 -23.52
N VAL A 13 -33.54 51.31 -22.59
CA VAL A 13 -33.59 51.00 -21.15
C VAL A 13 -34.32 52.14 -20.44
N GLU A 14 -34.98 51.88 -19.32
CA GLU A 14 -35.68 52.87 -18.50
C GLU A 14 -36.79 53.63 -19.25
N LYS A 15 -37.75 52.88 -19.82
CA LYS A 15 -38.92 53.44 -20.54
C LYS A 15 -38.52 54.46 -21.64
N GLY A 16 -37.47 54.18 -22.40
CA GLY A 16 -37.10 54.95 -23.56
C GLY A 16 -36.12 56.11 -23.33
N LYS A 17 -35.56 56.25 -22.12
CA LYS A 17 -34.67 57.37 -21.79
C LYS A 17 -33.22 57.14 -22.24
N LYS A 18 -32.77 55.89 -22.42
CA LYS A 18 -31.38 55.58 -22.82
C LYS A 18 -31.34 54.50 -23.89
N GLU A 19 -30.77 54.86 -25.05
CA GLU A 19 -30.58 53.98 -26.18
C GLU A 19 -29.31 53.14 -25.99
N ARG A 20 -29.40 51.85 -26.30
CA ARG A 20 -28.25 50.90 -26.30
C ARG A 20 -28.23 50.07 -27.55
N PHE A 21 -27.02 49.65 -27.91
CA PHE A 21 -26.72 48.82 -29.08
C PHE A 21 -25.91 47.60 -28.68
N ILE A 22 -26.31 46.43 -29.15
CA ILE A 22 -25.56 45.21 -29.07
C ILE A 22 -25.18 44.77 -30.45
N GLN A 23 -23.88 44.61 -30.72
CA GLN A 23 -23.40 44.08 -31.99
C GLN A 23 -23.76 42.59 -32.07
N LEU A 24 -24.48 42.19 -33.10
CA LEU A 24 -24.88 40.81 -33.36
C LEU A 24 -23.83 40.03 -34.12
N GLY A 25 -23.20 40.65 -35.13
CA GLY A 25 -22.17 40.06 -35.97
C GLY A 25 -21.90 40.84 -37.23
N ILE A 26 -20.98 40.32 -38.06
CA ILE A 26 -20.49 40.98 -39.30
C ILE A 26 -20.91 40.13 -40.50
N TRP A 27 -21.46 40.77 -41.54
CA TRP A 27 -21.73 40.16 -42.85
C TRP A 27 -20.40 40.07 -43.64
N PRO A 28 -20.11 38.97 -44.35
CA PRO A 28 -20.96 37.82 -44.68
C PRO A 28 -20.90 36.65 -43.67
N GLU A 29 -20.03 36.72 -42.65
CA GLU A 29 -19.88 35.66 -41.63
C GLU A 29 -21.18 35.35 -40.93
N MET A 30 -21.97 36.38 -40.63
CA MET A 30 -23.34 36.24 -40.06
C MET A 30 -24.38 36.49 -41.14
N LYS A 31 -25.29 35.56 -41.37
CA LYS A 31 -26.44 35.73 -42.26
C LYS A 31 -27.56 36.50 -41.55
N LEU A 32 -28.36 37.24 -42.34
CA LEU A 32 -29.52 38.05 -41.83
C LEU A 32 -30.48 37.17 -41.00
N ALA A 33 -30.74 35.94 -41.40
CA ALA A 33 -31.62 35.03 -40.67
C ALA A 33 -31.16 34.81 -39.24
N THR A 34 -29.85 34.53 -39.04
CA THR A 34 -29.24 34.31 -37.71
C THR A 34 -29.25 35.59 -36.88
N ALA A 35 -29.00 36.76 -37.49
CA ALA A 35 -29.10 38.05 -36.82
C ALA A 35 -30.52 38.32 -36.34
N ASN A 36 -31.55 37.99 -37.14
CA ASN A 36 -32.96 38.13 -36.77
C ASN A 36 -33.34 37.16 -35.60
N GLU A 37 -32.84 35.95 -35.56
CA GLU A 37 -33.07 35.00 -34.46
C GLU A 37 -32.50 35.54 -33.14
N LEU A 38 -31.25 36.07 -33.19
CA LEU A 38 -30.64 36.71 -32.03
C LEU A 38 -31.43 37.95 -31.57
N ALA A 39 -31.87 38.79 -32.52
CA ALA A 39 -32.68 39.95 -32.18
C ALA A 39 -34.01 39.56 -31.53
N LYS A 40 -34.67 38.49 -32.00
CA LYS A 40 -35.91 37.96 -31.37
C LYS A 40 -35.60 37.44 -29.95
N LYS A 41 -34.50 36.76 -29.74
CA LYS A 41 -34.07 36.28 -28.42
C LYS A 41 -33.88 37.46 -27.46
N TYR A 42 -33.18 38.48 -27.87
CA TYR A 42 -32.93 39.66 -27.04
C TYR A 42 -34.23 40.50 -26.80
N GLY A 43 -35.12 40.56 -27.80
CA GLY A 43 -36.45 41.13 -27.65
C GLY A 43 -37.29 40.40 -26.60
N ALA A 44 -37.22 39.06 -26.54
CA ALA A 44 -37.91 38.27 -25.53
C ALA A 44 -37.43 38.63 -24.11
N TRP A 45 -36.11 38.81 -23.92
CA TRP A 45 -35.57 39.24 -22.63
C TRP A 45 -36.11 40.62 -22.18
N LEU A 46 -36.26 41.57 -23.13
CA LEU A 46 -36.86 42.86 -22.82
C LEU A 46 -38.30 42.74 -22.39
N ILE A 47 -39.09 41.85 -23.01
CA ILE A 47 -40.48 41.58 -22.62
C ILE A 47 -40.54 41.01 -21.20
N GLU A 48 -39.54 40.16 -20.83
CA GLU A 48 -39.40 39.63 -19.47
C GLU A 48 -38.82 40.66 -18.46
N GLY A 49 -38.59 41.89 -18.88
CA GLY A 49 -38.01 42.94 -18.04
C GLY A 49 -36.51 42.81 -17.76
N LYS A 50 -35.82 42.00 -18.53
CA LYS A 50 -34.33 41.78 -18.42
C LYS A 50 -33.61 42.69 -19.43
N ASP A 51 -32.52 43.33 -18.98
CA ASP A 51 -31.60 44.05 -19.90
C ASP A 51 -30.74 43.02 -20.69
N PRO A 52 -30.84 42.99 -22.03
CA PRO A 52 -30.10 42.01 -22.82
C PRO A 52 -28.60 42.10 -22.67
N GLN A 53 -28.01 43.26 -22.42
CA GLN A 53 -26.56 43.40 -22.19
C GLN A 53 -26.15 42.78 -20.85
N ALA A 54 -26.93 43.09 -19.79
CA ALA A 54 -26.67 42.51 -18.47
C ALA A 54 -26.83 40.97 -18.47
N GLU A 55 -27.79 40.44 -19.23
CA GLU A 55 -28.01 39.02 -19.37
C GLU A 55 -26.86 38.32 -20.14
N LEU A 56 -26.33 38.97 -21.19
CA LEU A 56 -25.15 38.49 -21.91
C LEU A 56 -23.91 38.48 -21.00
N GLU A 57 -23.69 39.56 -20.27
CA GLU A 57 -22.58 39.65 -19.30
C GLU A 57 -22.67 38.56 -18.24
N ARG A 58 -23.90 38.30 -17.72
CA ARG A 58 -24.15 37.22 -16.77
C ARG A 58 -23.84 35.84 -17.35
N GLN A 59 -24.28 35.59 -18.59
CA GLN A 59 -23.99 34.32 -19.30
C GLN A 59 -22.52 34.16 -19.55
N GLN A 60 -21.81 35.19 -20.00
CA GLN A 60 -20.38 35.18 -20.19
C GLN A 60 -19.61 34.93 -18.90
N PHE A 61 -19.99 35.61 -17.82
CA PHE A 61 -19.38 35.41 -16.51
C PHE A 61 -19.61 33.99 -15.98
N ALA A 62 -20.84 33.46 -16.12
CA ALA A 62 -21.15 32.10 -15.72
C ALA A 62 -20.33 31.08 -16.54
N GLU A 63 -20.18 31.29 -17.85
CA GLU A 63 -19.37 30.42 -18.70
C GLU A 63 -17.87 30.51 -18.36
N GLN A 64 -17.35 31.70 -18.09
CA GLN A 64 -15.98 31.88 -17.62
C GLN A 64 -15.74 31.18 -16.28
N GLN A 65 -16.67 31.32 -15.32
CA GLN A 65 -16.59 30.60 -14.07
C GLN A 65 -16.62 29.07 -14.29
N ARG A 66 -17.47 28.58 -15.20
CA ARG A 66 -17.55 27.17 -15.55
C ARG A 66 -16.23 26.65 -16.13
N ILE A 67 -15.62 27.41 -17.05
CA ILE A 67 -14.32 27.08 -17.65
C ILE A 67 -13.23 27.08 -16.58
N GLN A 68 -13.18 28.08 -15.71
CA GLN A 68 -12.21 28.19 -14.65
C GLN A 68 -12.36 27.04 -13.63
N LEU A 69 -13.59 26.72 -13.23
CA LEU A 69 -13.88 25.58 -12.37
C LEU A 69 -13.46 24.27 -13.02
N HIS A 70 -13.75 24.08 -14.31
CA HIS A 70 -13.32 22.89 -15.03
C HIS A 70 -11.81 22.79 -15.16
N GLN A 71 -11.09 23.89 -15.34
CA GLN A 71 -9.63 23.92 -15.39
C GLN A 71 -9.01 23.60 -14.01
N SER A 72 -9.61 24.08 -12.92
CA SER A 72 -9.14 23.80 -11.55
C SER A 72 -9.44 22.36 -11.07
N GLN A 73 -10.31 21.62 -11.77
CA GLN A 73 -10.65 20.26 -11.42
C GLN A 73 -9.51 19.28 -11.72
N GLY A 74 -9.11 18.52 -10.70
CA GLY A 74 -8.05 17.53 -10.78
C GLY A 74 -8.40 16.36 -11.69
N SER A 75 -7.39 15.89 -12.43
CA SER A 75 -7.48 14.69 -13.26
C SER A 75 -7.39 13.41 -12.41
N PHE A 76 -7.69 12.28 -13.01
CA PHE A 76 -7.49 10.96 -12.41
C PHE A 76 -6.01 10.71 -12.07
N GLU A 77 -5.09 11.16 -12.93
CA GLU A 77 -3.67 11.13 -12.62
C GLU A 77 -3.33 11.98 -11.39
N ALA A 78 -3.84 13.21 -11.32
CA ALA A 78 -3.63 14.09 -10.16
C ALA A 78 -4.17 13.45 -8.86
N LEU A 79 -5.31 12.76 -8.94
CA LEU A 79 -5.88 12.02 -7.81
C LEU A 79 -4.96 10.90 -7.33
N ILE A 80 -4.48 10.05 -8.24
CA ILE A 80 -3.57 8.95 -7.92
C ILE A 80 -2.27 9.47 -7.32
N HIS A 81 -1.66 10.47 -7.96
CA HIS A 81 -0.40 11.06 -7.47
C HIS A 81 -0.58 11.77 -6.14
N GLY A 82 -1.69 12.48 -5.93
CA GLY A 82 -2.03 13.11 -4.64
C GLY A 82 -2.15 12.08 -3.52
N TYR A 83 -2.88 10.99 -3.76
CA TYR A 83 -2.99 9.87 -2.82
C TYR A 83 -1.64 9.23 -2.50
N VAL A 84 -0.84 8.96 -3.52
CA VAL A 84 0.50 8.35 -3.35
C VAL A 84 1.45 9.30 -2.62
N ASN A 85 1.38 10.60 -2.90
CA ASN A 85 2.15 11.60 -2.16
C ASN A 85 1.75 11.64 -0.67
N LYS A 86 0.46 11.55 -0.37
CA LYS A 86 -0.01 11.38 1.01
C LYS A 86 0.56 10.11 1.65
N MET A 87 0.60 8.99 0.92
CA MET A 87 1.25 7.76 1.41
C MET A 87 2.73 7.98 1.71
N LYS A 88 3.44 8.75 0.89
CA LYS A 88 4.86 9.09 1.09
C LYS A 88 5.05 9.94 2.34
N ILE A 89 4.24 10.97 2.53
CA ILE A 89 4.23 11.81 3.74
C ILE A 89 3.95 10.98 4.99
N ASP A 90 3.01 10.03 4.91
CA ASP A 90 2.66 9.10 5.99
C ASP A 90 3.72 7.99 6.18
N ASN A 91 4.87 8.07 5.50
CA ASN A 91 5.96 7.08 5.55
C ASN A 91 5.47 5.64 5.25
N LYS A 92 4.56 5.45 4.28
CA LYS A 92 4.12 4.13 3.82
C LYS A 92 5.15 3.57 2.84
N ARG A 93 5.89 2.54 3.23
CA ARG A 93 6.98 1.94 2.41
C ARG A 93 6.55 1.46 1.03
N THR A 94 5.27 1.14 0.84
CA THR A 94 4.74 0.54 -0.38
C THR A 94 4.24 1.56 -1.41
N TRP A 95 4.49 2.86 -1.22
CA TRP A 95 3.94 3.89 -2.09
C TRP A 95 4.37 3.75 -3.57
N GLN A 96 5.63 3.35 -3.82
CA GLN A 96 6.14 3.12 -5.18
C GLN A 96 5.44 1.94 -5.87
N ASP A 97 5.26 0.83 -5.14
CA ASP A 97 4.54 -0.34 -5.64
C ASP A 97 3.08 -0.03 -5.92
N VAL A 98 2.44 0.77 -5.05
CA VAL A 98 1.04 1.19 -5.23
C VAL A 98 0.91 2.05 -6.48
N LEU A 99 1.78 3.04 -6.66
CA LEU A 99 1.77 3.90 -7.86
C LEU A 99 1.90 3.05 -9.12
N LYS A 100 2.97 2.25 -9.21
CA LYS A 100 3.23 1.40 -10.38
C LYS A 100 2.05 0.47 -10.72
N ARG A 101 1.42 -0.11 -9.69
CA ARG A 101 0.26 -1.00 -9.89
C ARG A 101 -0.96 -0.25 -10.40
N LEU A 102 -1.25 0.94 -9.83
CA LEU A 102 -2.36 1.76 -10.28
C LEU A 102 -2.13 2.26 -11.71
N GLU A 103 -0.93 2.72 -12.04
CA GLU A 103 -0.58 3.14 -13.41
C GLU A 103 -0.77 2.00 -14.42
N ASN A 104 -0.20 0.83 -14.13
CA ASN A 104 -0.25 -0.32 -15.04
C ASN A 104 -1.67 -0.85 -15.28
N GLU A 105 -2.52 -0.84 -14.25
CA GLU A 105 -3.85 -1.44 -14.35
C GLU A 105 -4.93 -0.43 -14.76
N CYS A 106 -4.79 0.85 -14.37
CA CYS A 106 -5.89 1.80 -14.52
C CYS A 106 -5.79 2.66 -15.78
N TYR A 107 -4.58 3.10 -16.18
CA TYR A 107 -4.44 4.02 -17.31
C TYR A 107 -4.70 3.39 -18.67
N THR A 108 -4.79 2.07 -18.76
CA THR A 108 -5.23 1.36 -19.96
C THR A 108 -6.72 1.51 -20.24
N VAL A 109 -7.51 1.84 -19.23
CA VAL A 109 -8.98 1.96 -19.31
C VAL A 109 -9.45 3.38 -19.05
N ILE A 110 -8.80 4.09 -18.12
CA ILE A 110 -9.14 5.48 -17.75
C ILE A 110 -7.98 6.36 -18.18
N PRO A 111 -8.14 7.24 -19.20
CA PRO A 111 -7.13 8.21 -19.58
C PRO A 111 -6.71 9.09 -18.40
N ARG A 112 -5.43 9.47 -18.36
CA ARG A 112 -4.83 10.23 -17.26
C ARG A 112 -5.52 11.57 -17.04
N GLU A 113 -5.96 12.21 -18.12
CA GLU A 113 -6.56 13.54 -18.18
C GLU A 113 -8.03 13.54 -17.74
N THR A 114 -8.67 12.37 -17.68
CA THR A 114 -10.07 12.23 -17.23
C THR A 114 -10.23 12.91 -15.90
N LYS A 115 -11.22 13.82 -15.75
CA LYS A 115 -11.46 14.44 -14.45
C LYS A 115 -11.85 13.39 -13.43
N ALA A 116 -11.29 13.49 -12.23
CA ALA A 116 -11.52 12.49 -11.18
C ALA A 116 -13.01 12.28 -10.88
N LYS A 117 -13.82 13.36 -10.93
CA LYS A 117 -15.26 13.30 -10.74
C LYS A 117 -16.03 12.54 -11.84
N ASP A 118 -15.44 12.47 -13.05
CA ASP A 118 -16.09 11.85 -14.21
C ASP A 118 -15.75 10.36 -14.32
N VAL A 119 -14.90 9.85 -13.43
CA VAL A 119 -14.58 8.41 -13.34
C VAL A 119 -15.78 7.64 -12.80
N THR A 120 -16.27 6.70 -13.59
CA THR A 120 -17.46 5.93 -13.26
C THR A 120 -17.15 4.58 -12.59
N SER A 121 -18.11 4.09 -11.82
CA SER A 121 -18.03 2.71 -11.28
C SER A 121 -17.96 1.65 -12.37
N GLY A 122 -18.54 1.92 -13.56
CA GLY A 122 -18.47 1.04 -14.73
C GLY A 122 -17.03 0.86 -15.25
N GLN A 123 -16.26 1.94 -15.37
CA GLN A 123 -14.85 1.89 -15.77
C GLN A 123 -14.00 1.13 -14.75
N ILE A 124 -14.20 1.38 -13.46
CA ILE A 124 -13.49 0.67 -12.39
C ILE A 124 -13.84 -0.82 -12.40
N LYS A 125 -15.14 -1.16 -12.56
CA LYS A 125 -15.58 -2.56 -12.72
C LYS A 125 -14.89 -3.24 -13.90
N HIS A 126 -14.72 -2.53 -15.03
CA HIS A 126 -14.05 -3.07 -16.22
C HIS A 126 -12.57 -3.40 -15.93
N ILE A 127 -11.83 -2.49 -15.27
CA ILE A 127 -10.45 -2.73 -14.82
C ILE A 127 -10.37 -3.99 -13.97
N LEU A 128 -11.20 -4.06 -12.93
CA LEU A 128 -11.18 -5.16 -11.96
C LEU A 128 -11.57 -6.50 -12.61
N ALA A 129 -12.53 -6.48 -13.54
CA ALA A 129 -12.93 -7.65 -14.30
C ALA A 129 -11.81 -8.17 -15.20
N GLY A 130 -11.08 -7.30 -15.89
CA GLY A 130 -9.92 -7.69 -16.69
C GLY A 130 -8.81 -8.35 -15.86
N ILE A 131 -8.58 -7.89 -14.64
CA ILE A 131 -7.64 -8.53 -13.71
C ILE A 131 -8.14 -9.92 -13.29
N ILE A 132 -9.44 -10.04 -13.01
CA ILE A 132 -10.06 -11.33 -12.64
C ILE A 132 -9.97 -12.35 -13.80
N GLN A 133 -10.24 -11.92 -15.02
CA GLN A 133 -10.15 -12.78 -16.20
C GLN A 133 -8.76 -13.36 -16.43
N ARG A 134 -7.71 -12.63 -16.02
CA ARG A 134 -6.32 -13.14 -16.02
C ARG A 134 -6.02 -14.10 -14.85
N GLY A 135 -7.01 -14.49 -14.06
CA GLY A 135 -6.86 -15.40 -12.90
C GLY A 135 -6.32 -14.71 -11.63
N ALA A 136 -6.14 -13.39 -11.63
CA ALA A 136 -5.48 -12.65 -10.54
C ALA A 136 -6.48 -12.01 -9.56
N VAL A 137 -7.44 -12.78 -9.03
CA VAL A 137 -8.56 -12.28 -8.22
C VAL A 137 -8.10 -11.53 -6.96
N VAL A 138 -7.06 -12.03 -6.27
CA VAL A 138 -6.48 -11.35 -5.09
C VAL A 138 -5.86 -10.00 -5.49
N HIS A 139 -5.27 -9.91 -6.68
CA HIS A 139 -4.72 -8.66 -7.20
C HIS A 139 -5.82 -7.65 -7.50
N SER A 140 -6.94 -8.09 -8.08
CA SER A 140 -8.14 -7.26 -8.30
C SER A 140 -8.64 -6.64 -6.99
N ASN A 141 -8.78 -7.44 -5.91
CA ASN A 141 -9.13 -6.93 -4.59
C ASN A 141 -8.15 -5.86 -4.07
N ARG A 142 -6.87 -6.04 -4.35
CA ARG A 142 -5.83 -5.09 -3.96
C ARG A 142 -5.93 -3.77 -4.72
N ILE A 143 -6.11 -3.83 -6.05
CA ILE A 143 -6.34 -2.63 -6.88
C ILE A 143 -7.61 -1.92 -6.45
N ARG A 144 -8.71 -2.66 -6.22
CA ARG A 144 -9.94 -2.10 -5.67
C ARG A 144 -9.69 -1.33 -4.37
N SER A 145 -8.90 -1.89 -3.46
CA SER A 145 -8.60 -1.24 -2.17
C SER A 145 -7.77 0.03 -2.35
N TYR A 146 -6.83 0.05 -3.29
CA TYR A 146 -6.04 1.24 -3.59
C TYR A 146 -6.90 2.34 -4.23
N LEU A 147 -7.76 1.98 -5.19
CA LEU A 147 -8.69 2.93 -5.80
C LEU A 147 -9.68 3.48 -4.76
N MET A 148 -10.24 2.62 -3.89
CA MET A 148 -11.10 3.06 -2.78
C MET A 148 -10.39 4.10 -1.90
N ALA A 149 -9.13 3.86 -1.57
CA ALA A 149 -8.35 4.79 -0.75
C ALA A 149 -8.00 6.09 -1.50
N ALA A 150 -7.71 6.02 -2.80
CA ALA A 150 -7.42 7.19 -3.62
C ALA A 150 -8.65 8.10 -3.77
N PHE A 151 -9.82 7.54 -4.06
CA PHE A 151 -11.06 8.33 -4.13
C PHE A 151 -11.50 8.88 -2.76
N ASN A 152 -11.30 8.12 -1.66
CA ASN A 152 -11.51 8.65 -0.31
C ASN A 152 -10.53 9.78 0.04
N TYR A 153 -9.30 9.72 -0.46
CA TYR A 153 -8.35 10.82 -0.34
C TYR A 153 -8.89 12.06 -1.06
N GLY A 154 -9.35 11.95 -2.33
CA GLY A 154 -9.88 13.06 -3.10
C GLY A 154 -11.09 13.72 -2.43
N LEU A 155 -12.05 12.92 -1.93
CA LEU A 155 -13.19 13.43 -1.15
C LEU A 155 -12.78 14.24 0.09
N LYS A 156 -11.70 13.83 0.76
CA LYS A 156 -11.20 14.54 1.94
C LYS A 156 -10.35 15.75 1.59
N ALA A 157 -9.56 15.66 0.53
CA ALA A 157 -8.64 16.72 0.11
C ALA A 157 -9.36 18.02 -0.20
N ASP A 158 -10.52 17.95 -0.83
CA ASP A 158 -11.36 19.12 -1.16
C ASP A 158 -11.96 19.80 0.09
N ASN A 159 -12.06 19.08 1.21
CA ASN A 159 -12.65 19.56 2.46
C ASN A 159 -11.62 19.68 3.60
N ASP A 160 -10.33 19.46 3.34
CA ASP A 160 -9.29 19.54 4.35
C ASP A 160 -8.90 21.01 4.58
N PRO A 161 -9.13 21.58 5.77
CA PRO A 161 -8.77 22.97 6.07
C PRO A 161 -7.26 23.25 6.01
N MET A 162 -6.42 22.22 6.06
CA MET A 162 -4.98 22.35 5.87
C MET A 162 -4.56 22.43 4.39
N ASN A 163 -5.47 22.13 3.46
CA ASN A 163 -5.19 22.09 2.02
C ASN A 163 -5.56 23.39 1.30
N THR A 164 -5.45 24.54 1.96
CA THR A 164 -5.86 25.87 1.47
C THR A 164 -5.09 26.37 0.25
N SER A 165 -3.96 25.73 -0.12
CA SER A 165 -3.03 26.25 -1.14
C SER A 165 -3.01 25.46 -2.44
N ALA A 166 -3.76 24.39 -2.59
CA ALA A 166 -3.51 23.43 -3.68
C ALA A 166 -4.12 23.83 -5.03
N GLY A 167 -4.99 24.80 -5.15
CA GLY A 167 -5.57 25.26 -6.44
C GLY A 167 -6.30 24.19 -7.26
N ILE A 168 -6.24 22.93 -6.83
CA ILE A 168 -6.85 21.77 -7.49
C ILE A 168 -7.93 21.21 -6.57
N THR A 169 -9.15 21.12 -7.08
CA THR A 169 -10.25 20.41 -6.42
C THR A 169 -10.63 19.20 -7.25
N PHE A 170 -10.99 18.09 -6.62
CA PHE A 170 -11.38 16.88 -7.33
C PHE A 170 -12.88 16.86 -7.67
N GLY A 171 -13.69 17.63 -6.95
CA GLY A 171 -15.13 17.76 -7.16
C GLY A 171 -15.90 16.44 -7.01
N LEU A 172 -15.43 15.56 -6.13
CA LEU A 172 -16.04 14.25 -5.91
C LEU A 172 -17.22 14.37 -4.96
N GLU A 173 -18.40 13.89 -5.37
CA GLU A 173 -19.60 13.79 -4.51
C GLU A 173 -19.65 12.46 -3.76
N ALA A 174 -19.17 11.39 -4.38
CA ALA A 174 -19.15 10.06 -3.81
C ALA A 174 -17.93 9.26 -4.32
N ASN A 175 -17.61 8.18 -3.61
CA ASN A 175 -16.56 7.28 -4.05
C ASN A 175 -17.13 6.23 -5.03
N PRO A 176 -16.74 6.25 -6.33
CA PRO A 176 -17.28 5.33 -7.33
C PRO A 176 -16.92 3.86 -7.08
N VAL A 177 -15.96 3.59 -6.21
CA VAL A 177 -15.53 2.22 -5.85
C VAL A 177 -16.43 1.61 -4.77
N SER A 178 -17.17 2.44 -4.01
CA SER A 178 -17.95 1.99 -2.84
C SER A 178 -18.99 0.94 -3.18
N VAL A 179 -19.61 1.05 -4.35
CA VAL A 179 -20.68 0.13 -4.83
C VAL A 179 -20.13 -1.18 -5.42
N ILE A 180 -18.80 -1.31 -5.59
CA ILE A 180 -18.20 -2.50 -6.20
C ILE A 180 -17.83 -3.49 -5.07
N PRO A 181 -18.36 -4.71 -5.06
CA PRO A 181 -18.07 -5.68 -4.02
C PRO A 181 -16.62 -6.18 -4.08
N LYS A 182 -16.04 -6.50 -2.92
CA LYS A 182 -14.80 -7.23 -2.81
C LYS A 182 -15.06 -8.72 -3.04
N GLN A 183 -14.16 -9.40 -3.75
CA GLN A 183 -14.21 -10.85 -3.97
C GLN A 183 -13.63 -11.57 -2.73
N SER A 184 -14.44 -11.70 -1.67
CA SER A 184 -13.98 -12.23 -0.38
C SER A 184 -13.56 -13.69 -0.43
N SER A 185 -14.19 -14.51 -1.28
CA SER A 185 -13.86 -15.93 -1.47
C SER A 185 -12.44 -16.18 -2.00
N ALA A 186 -11.81 -15.17 -2.64
CA ALA A 186 -10.45 -15.27 -3.14
C ALA A 186 -9.36 -15.08 -2.06
N GLU A 187 -9.72 -14.51 -0.91
CA GLU A 187 -8.79 -14.26 0.19
C GLU A 187 -8.94 -15.33 1.27
N LYS A 188 -8.30 -16.47 1.05
CA LYS A 188 -8.21 -17.49 2.09
C LYS A 188 -7.23 -17.03 3.17
N VAL A 189 -7.66 -17.09 4.42
CA VAL A 189 -6.76 -16.95 5.57
C VAL A 189 -5.88 -18.20 5.58
N GLY A 190 -4.57 -18.00 5.45
CA GLY A 190 -3.65 -19.13 5.58
C GLY A 190 -3.74 -19.72 6.99
N ASP A 191 -3.79 -21.03 7.09
CA ASP A 191 -3.87 -21.82 8.33
C ASP A 191 -2.67 -22.78 8.48
N THR A 192 -1.75 -22.77 7.53
CA THR A 192 -0.58 -23.64 7.50
C THR A 192 0.40 -23.30 8.62
N TRP A 193 0.84 -24.32 9.32
CA TRP A 193 1.95 -24.31 10.28
C TRP A 193 2.70 -25.64 10.21
N LEU A 194 3.98 -25.65 10.56
CA LEU A 194 4.83 -26.84 10.55
C LEU A 194 4.81 -27.52 11.92
N THR A 195 4.87 -28.86 11.92
CA THR A 195 5.14 -29.59 13.16
C THR A 195 6.56 -29.32 13.65
N LEU A 196 6.90 -29.76 14.86
CA LEU A 196 8.24 -29.56 15.40
C LEU A 196 9.28 -30.35 14.60
N GLU A 197 8.93 -31.54 14.13
CA GLU A 197 9.78 -32.38 13.26
C GLU A 197 10.02 -31.70 11.90
N GLU A 198 8.94 -31.21 11.26
CA GLU A 198 9.04 -30.48 10.01
C GLU A 198 9.89 -29.20 10.17
N LEU A 199 9.74 -28.47 11.28
CA LEU A 199 10.52 -27.27 11.56
C LEU A 199 12.01 -27.60 11.70
N ARG A 200 12.37 -28.66 12.36
CA ARG A 200 13.76 -29.12 12.53
C ARG A 200 14.35 -29.58 11.22
N PHE A 201 13.65 -30.43 10.50
CA PHE A 201 14.07 -30.84 9.16
C PHE A 201 14.38 -29.63 8.29
N LEU A 202 13.50 -28.63 8.31
CA LEU A 202 13.73 -27.36 7.62
C LEU A 202 15.03 -26.68 8.08
N MET A 203 15.25 -26.56 9.39
CA MET A 203 16.44 -25.91 9.96
C MET A 203 17.74 -26.62 9.62
N GLU A 204 17.72 -27.94 9.56
CA GLU A 204 18.90 -28.78 9.28
C GLU A 204 19.23 -28.78 7.78
N HIS A 205 18.22 -28.95 6.92
CA HIS A 205 18.40 -29.25 5.50
C HIS A 205 18.14 -28.05 4.56
N PHE A 206 17.88 -26.85 5.11
CA PHE A 206 17.48 -25.70 4.27
C PHE A 206 18.52 -25.29 3.23
N ALA A 207 19.81 -25.32 3.59
CA ALA A 207 20.90 -24.94 2.68
C ALA A 207 21.37 -26.09 1.75
N GLU A 208 20.83 -27.30 1.88
CA GLU A 208 21.09 -28.39 0.95
C GLU A 208 20.40 -28.20 -0.40
N ALA A 209 19.32 -27.39 -0.39
CA ALA A 209 18.60 -27.07 -1.62
C ALA A 209 19.44 -26.21 -2.56
N THR A 210 19.48 -26.58 -3.83
CA THR A 210 20.15 -25.82 -4.89
C THR A 210 19.69 -24.36 -4.89
N ASN A 211 20.64 -23.42 -4.96
CA ASN A 211 20.42 -21.97 -4.93
C ASN A 211 19.95 -21.39 -3.58
N VAL A 212 20.05 -22.14 -2.49
CA VAL A 212 19.89 -21.62 -1.13
C VAL A 212 21.28 -21.43 -0.51
N GLY A 213 21.67 -20.18 -0.31
CA GLY A 213 22.97 -19.86 0.32
C GLY A 213 22.89 -19.93 1.87
N LEU A 214 24.06 -20.17 2.50
CA LEU A 214 24.19 -20.24 3.97
C LEU A 214 23.61 -19.01 4.69
N LEU A 215 23.73 -17.82 4.11
CA LEU A 215 23.16 -16.61 4.70
C LEU A 215 21.63 -16.72 4.87
N MET A 216 20.92 -17.38 3.96
CA MET A 216 19.48 -17.60 4.07
C MET A 216 19.16 -18.67 5.11
N GLN A 217 20.01 -19.66 5.30
CA GLN A 217 19.89 -20.64 6.37
C GLN A 217 20.01 -19.96 7.75
N HIS A 218 21.04 -19.11 7.93
CA HIS A 218 21.19 -18.36 9.18
C HIS A 218 20.03 -17.39 9.41
N LEU A 219 19.52 -16.73 8.37
CA LEU A 219 18.36 -15.85 8.48
C LEU A 219 17.11 -16.59 8.93
N ILE A 220 16.82 -17.77 8.36
CA ILE A 220 15.61 -18.54 8.73
C ILE A 220 15.73 -19.07 10.17
N ARG A 221 16.90 -19.60 10.55
CA ARG A 221 17.17 -20.06 11.92
C ARG A 221 17.09 -18.93 12.93
N PHE A 222 17.68 -17.79 12.62
CA PHE A 222 17.60 -16.59 13.47
C PHE A 222 16.15 -16.11 13.67
N CYS A 223 15.35 -16.10 12.60
CA CYS A 223 13.92 -15.80 12.72
C CYS A 223 13.19 -16.80 13.63
N ILE A 224 13.55 -18.08 13.58
CA ILE A 224 12.94 -19.14 14.40
C ILE A 224 13.35 -19.00 15.86
N TYR A 225 14.66 -18.89 16.16
CA TYR A 225 15.17 -18.77 17.54
C TYR A 225 14.70 -17.49 18.23
N THR A 226 14.43 -16.44 17.48
CA THR A 226 13.83 -15.21 18.00
C THR A 226 12.29 -15.25 18.09
N GLY A 227 11.67 -16.44 18.03
CA GLY A 227 10.22 -16.64 18.24
C GLY A 227 9.36 -16.31 17.01
N GLY A 228 9.92 -16.40 15.80
CA GLY A 228 9.19 -16.17 14.56
C GLY A 228 9.08 -14.69 14.21
N GLN A 229 10.21 -13.96 14.25
CA GLN A 229 10.24 -12.55 13.83
C GLN A 229 9.92 -12.38 12.34
N ARG A 230 9.53 -11.18 11.95
CA ARG A 230 9.25 -10.89 10.54
C ARG A 230 10.55 -10.82 9.76
N PRO A 231 10.74 -11.64 8.71
CA PRO A 231 12.00 -11.67 7.98
C PRO A 231 12.47 -10.30 7.47
N PHE A 232 11.54 -9.43 7.04
CA PHE A 232 11.92 -8.11 6.56
C PHE A 232 12.47 -7.19 7.67
N GLU A 233 12.02 -7.37 8.93
CA GLU A 233 12.56 -6.64 10.09
C GLU A 233 13.97 -7.14 10.39
N MET A 234 14.19 -8.44 10.40
CA MET A 234 15.52 -9.04 10.60
C MET A 234 16.49 -8.68 9.47
N ILE A 235 16.02 -8.70 8.23
CA ILE A 235 16.83 -8.29 7.06
C ILE A 235 17.27 -6.82 7.17
N ALA A 236 16.41 -5.94 7.67
CA ALA A 236 16.69 -4.51 7.78
C ALA A 236 17.50 -4.13 9.04
N SER A 237 17.65 -5.05 10.02
CA SER A 237 18.41 -4.81 11.24
C SER A 237 19.89 -4.66 10.98
N GLN A 238 20.57 -3.84 11.78
CA GLN A 238 21.98 -3.53 11.67
C GLN A 238 22.76 -4.06 12.88
N TRP A 239 24.09 -4.18 12.74
CA TRP A 239 24.95 -4.60 13.82
C TRP A 239 24.94 -3.63 15.02
N CYS A 240 24.76 -2.33 14.77
CA CYS A 240 24.62 -1.36 15.84
C CYS A 240 23.36 -1.48 16.68
N ASP A 241 22.35 -2.23 16.18
CA ASP A 241 21.11 -2.52 16.91
C ASP A 241 21.26 -3.73 17.85
N VAL A 242 22.39 -4.46 17.80
CA VAL A 242 22.67 -5.62 18.63
C VAL A 242 23.49 -5.22 19.86
N ASP A 243 22.94 -5.47 21.04
CA ASP A 243 23.68 -5.39 22.30
C ASP A 243 24.09 -6.79 22.75
N PHE A 244 25.38 -7.14 22.55
CA PHE A 244 25.90 -8.43 22.93
C PHE A 244 26.05 -8.61 24.47
N GLN A 245 26.20 -7.54 25.22
CA GLN A 245 26.27 -7.59 26.68
C GLN A 245 24.90 -7.88 27.30
N GLN A 246 23.90 -7.14 26.85
CA GLN A 246 22.50 -7.34 27.29
C GLN A 246 21.83 -8.51 26.57
N LYS A 247 22.47 -9.08 25.55
CA LYS A 247 21.93 -10.13 24.66
C LYS A 247 20.56 -9.73 24.13
N THR A 248 20.50 -8.59 23.41
CA THR A 248 19.28 -8.05 22.83
C THR A 248 19.47 -7.52 21.42
N LEU A 249 18.40 -7.52 20.63
CA LEU A 249 18.30 -6.85 19.32
C LEU A 249 17.17 -5.83 19.38
N LEU A 250 17.48 -4.57 19.08
CA LEU A 250 16.48 -3.51 18.95
C LEU A 250 16.00 -3.42 17.50
N VAL A 251 14.73 -3.71 17.26
CA VAL A 251 14.06 -3.36 16.00
C VAL A 251 13.53 -1.95 16.14
N THR A 252 14.15 -0.99 15.49
CA THR A 252 13.80 0.42 15.57
C THR A 252 12.39 0.71 15.03
N ALA A 253 11.77 1.82 15.43
CA ALA A 253 10.44 2.22 14.95
C ALA A 253 10.37 2.36 13.43
N ASP A 254 11.45 2.80 12.79
CA ASP A 254 11.54 2.94 11.33
C ASP A 254 11.55 1.58 10.60
N VAL A 255 12.16 0.57 11.19
CA VAL A 255 12.20 -0.80 10.67
C VAL A 255 10.92 -1.55 11.01
N SER A 256 10.37 -1.36 12.19
CA SER A 256 9.20 -2.07 12.69
C SER A 256 7.94 -1.80 11.84
N LYS A 257 7.18 -2.87 11.55
CA LYS A 257 5.89 -2.75 10.85
C LYS A 257 4.89 -1.88 11.62
N ASN A 258 4.95 -1.95 12.94
CA ASN A 258 3.99 -1.28 13.83
C ASN A 258 4.41 0.15 14.19
N LYS A 259 5.52 0.66 13.60
CA LYS A 259 6.07 1.99 13.91
C LYS A 259 6.39 2.21 15.40
N ARG A 260 6.74 1.13 16.10
CA ARG A 260 7.16 1.11 17.51
C ARG A 260 8.42 0.31 17.64
N GLU A 261 9.29 0.72 18.51
CA GLU A 261 10.48 -0.03 18.89
C GLU A 261 10.09 -1.40 19.45
N HIS A 262 10.90 -2.38 19.16
CA HIS A 262 10.70 -3.73 19.61
C HIS A 262 12.03 -4.35 20.05
N LEU A 263 12.20 -4.51 21.36
CA LEU A 263 13.38 -5.13 21.93
C LEU A 263 13.17 -6.65 22.02
N ILE A 264 14.08 -7.39 21.40
CA ILE A 264 14.06 -8.86 21.29
C ILE A 264 15.22 -9.41 22.12
N PRO A 265 14.98 -10.23 23.16
CA PRO A 265 16.06 -10.94 23.83
C PRO A 265 16.62 -12.02 22.91
N LEU A 266 17.94 -12.18 22.93
CA LEU A 266 18.70 -13.17 22.17
C LEU A 266 19.12 -14.31 23.09
N THR A 267 18.76 -15.52 22.70
CA THR A 267 19.20 -16.77 23.34
C THR A 267 20.57 -17.19 22.80
N GLU A 268 21.19 -18.22 23.38
CA GLU A 268 22.52 -18.68 22.96
C GLU A 268 22.53 -19.13 21.49
N SER A 269 21.51 -19.87 21.03
CA SER A 269 21.40 -20.27 19.63
C SER A 269 21.20 -19.07 18.69
N ALA A 270 20.42 -18.07 19.11
CA ALA A 270 20.26 -16.85 18.33
C ALA A 270 21.57 -16.07 18.20
N LEU A 271 22.37 -15.98 19.27
CA LEU A 271 23.70 -15.37 19.27
C LEU A 271 24.69 -16.16 18.42
N GLN A 272 24.63 -17.49 18.46
CA GLN A 272 25.43 -18.35 17.60
C GLN A 272 25.14 -18.12 16.12
N GLU A 273 23.86 -18.00 15.74
CA GLU A 273 23.49 -17.66 14.36
C GLU A 273 24.08 -16.29 13.93
N LEU A 274 24.06 -15.29 14.81
CA LEU A 274 24.67 -13.98 14.54
C LEU A 274 26.20 -14.09 14.40
N SER A 275 26.86 -14.87 15.23
CA SER A 275 28.31 -15.13 15.15
C SER A 275 28.68 -15.79 13.81
N CYS A 276 27.92 -16.79 13.38
CA CYS A 276 28.12 -17.43 12.08
C CYS A 276 27.92 -16.45 10.91
N VAL A 277 26.90 -15.58 11.00
CA VAL A 277 26.66 -14.54 10.00
C VAL A 277 27.80 -13.52 9.97
N GLN A 278 28.33 -13.12 11.14
CA GLN A 278 29.45 -12.19 11.23
C GLN A 278 30.70 -12.77 10.54
N GLU A 279 31.03 -14.02 10.80
CA GLU A 279 32.17 -14.72 10.14
C GLU A 279 31.92 -14.84 8.62
N LEU A 280 30.74 -15.25 8.21
CA LEU A 280 30.38 -15.41 6.80
C LEU A 280 30.42 -14.09 6.00
N THR A 281 30.23 -12.95 6.68
CA THR A 281 30.12 -11.63 6.04
C THR A 281 31.24 -10.65 6.40
N LYS A 282 32.29 -11.10 7.14
CA LYS A 282 33.37 -10.26 7.66
C LYS A 282 34.05 -9.39 6.61
N GLU A 283 34.22 -9.92 5.40
CA GLU A 283 34.90 -9.21 4.31
C GLU A 283 34.06 -8.07 3.70
N LYS A 284 32.77 -8.01 4.01
CA LYS A 284 31.84 -7.07 3.36
C LYS A 284 31.75 -5.72 4.06
N SER A 285 32.27 -5.58 5.28
CA SER A 285 32.21 -4.34 6.09
C SER A 285 30.82 -3.69 6.06
N SER A 286 29.77 -4.50 6.19
CA SER A 286 28.39 -4.06 6.07
C SER A 286 27.81 -3.60 7.41
N PRO A 287 27.03 -2.52 7.46
CA PRO A 287 26.26 -2.19 8.66
C PRO A 287 25.13 -3.18 8.93
N TYR A 288 24.64 -3.87 7.89
CA TYR A 288 23.51 -4.79 8.00
C TYR A 288 23.96 -6.18 8.46
N ILE A 289 23.15 -6.82 9.29
CA ILE A 289 23.36 -8.21 9.73
C ILE A 289 23.30 -9.17 8.54
N PHE A 290 22.34 -8.97 7.64
CA PHE A 290 22.15 -9.79 6.43
C PHE A 290 22.40 -8.98 5.16
N PRO A 291 23.67 -8.75 4.79
CA PRO A 291 24.03 -7.89 3.66
C PRO A 291 23.82 -8.58 2.31
N LEU A 292 23.55 -7.77 1.27
CA LEU A 292 23.55 -8.24 -0.11
C LEU A 292 24.98 -8.71 -0.51
N SER A 293 25.04 -9.80 -1.26
CA SER A 293 26.32 -10.45 -1.61
C SER A 293 27.25 -9.58 -2.44
N THR A 294 26.72 -8.68 -3.27
CA THR A 294 27.50 -7.94 -4.27
C THR A 294 28.35 -6.79 -3.72
N ASN A 295 27.90 -6.09 -2.68
CA ASN A 295 28.64 -4.90 -2.19
C ASN A 295 28.48 -4.59 -0.69
N GLY A 296 27.71 -5.36 0.06
CA GLY A 296 27.46 -5.13 1.49
C GLY A 296 26.75 -3.84 1.87
N LYS A 297 26.60 -2.88 0.95
CA LYS A 297 26.02 -1.55 1.23
C LYS A 297 24.50 -1.54 1.44
N ARG A 298 23.85 -2.65 1.10
CA ARG A 298 22.40 -2.83 1.25
C ARG A 298 22.13 -4.20 1.87
N PRO A 299 21.03 -4.37 2.58
CA PRO A 299 20.62 -5.68 3.03
C PRO A 299 20.17 -6.54 1.85
N VAL A 300 20.09 -7.86 2.04
CA VAL A 300 19.44 -8.76 1.09
C VAL A 300 18.02 -8.30 0.79
N ARG A 301 17.50 -8.68 -0.36
CA ARG A 301 16.13 -8.28 -0.74
C ARG A 301 15.11 -8.95 0.18
N THR A 302 14.02 -8.25 0.45
CA THR A 302 12.94 -8.77 1.30
C THR A 302 12.26 -10.02 0.74
N ASP A 303 12.38 -10.27 -0.57
CA ASP A 303 11.86 -11.46 -1.25
C ASP A 303 12.87 -12.65 -1.27
N SER A 304 14.10 -12.43 -0.81
CA SER A 304 15.18 -13.45 -0.86
C SER A 304 14.81 -14.71 -0.06
N LEU A 305 14.27 -14.55 1.15
CA LEU A 305 13.84 -15.70 1.94
C LEU A 305 12.66 -16.44 1.29
N ALA A 306 11.72 -15.73 0.68
CA ALA A 306 10.60 -16.36 -0.01
C ALA A 306 11.08 -17.19 -1.22
N ARG A 307 12.08 -16.71 -1.94
CA ARG A 307 12.75 -17.48 -3.02
C ARG A 307 13.50 -18.68 -2.49
N ALA A 308 14.26 -18.52 -1.40
CA ALA A 308 14.97 -19.63 -0.78
C ALA A 308 13.98 -20.73 -0.33
N ILE A 309 12.85 -20.37 0.25
CA ILE A 309 11.77 -21.31 0.58
C ILE A 309 11.21 -22.00 -0.68
N MET A 310 11.06 -21.27 -1.78
CA MET A 310 10.61 -21.84 -3.06
C MET A 310 11.63 -22.88 -3.58
N TYR A 311 12.93 -22.59 -3.54
CA TYR A 311 13.98 -23.55 -3.92
C TYR A 311 14.01 -24.76 -2.99
N PHE A 312 13.92 -24.57 -1.68
CA PHE A 312 13.83 -25.65 -0.71
C PHE A 312 12.65 -26.59 -1.00
N ARG A 313 11.48 -26.03 -1.29
CA ARG A 313 10.28 -26.81 -1.64
C ARG A 313 10.43 -27.56 -2.97
N ALA A 314 11.08 -26.96 -3.96
CA ALA A 314 11.36 -27.62 -5.23
C ALA A 314 12.35 -28.79 -5.05
N PHE A 315 13.29 -28.67 -4.11
CA PHE A 315 14.24 -29.72 -3.74
C PHE A 315 13.61 -30.83 -2.88
N ASN A 316 12.59 -30.49 -2.08
CA ASN A 316 11.87 -31.40 -1.20
C ASN A 316 10.37 -31.38 -1.57
N PRO A 317 9.95 -32.06 -2.68
CA PRO A 317 8.58 -31.95 -3.19
C PRO A 317 7.52 -32.50 -2.24
N ASP A 318 7.89 -33.48 -1.40
CA ASP A 318 7.00 -34.11 -0.41
C ASP A 318 6.86 -33.26 0.87
N PHE A 319 7.70 -32.20 1.03
CA PHE A 319 7.63 -31.34 2.19
C PHE A 319 6.40 -30.43 2.12
N LYS A 320 5.78 -30.20 3.27
CA LYS A 320 4.58 -29.37 3.40
C LYS A 320 4.75 -27.99 2.76
N ILE A 321 3.73 -27.55 2.01
CA ILE A 321 3.73 -26.24 1.38
C ILE A 321 3.58 -25.16 2.47
N PHE A 322 4.57 -24.26 2.58
CA PHE A 322 4.58 -23.16 3.52
C PHE A 322 5.21 -21.91 2.91
N THR A 323 5.03 -20.78 3.58
CA THR A 323 5.62 -19.48 3.25
C THR A 323 6.38 -18.91 4.46
N ALA A 324 7.17 -17.87 4.26
CA ALA A 324 7.85 -17.16 5.35
C ALA A 324 6.90 -16.64 6.45
N ARG A 325 5.64 -16.35 6.09
CA ARG A 325 4.61 -15.97 7.08
C ARG A 325 4.17 -17.15 7.94
N ASP A 326 4.16 -18.34 7.37
CA ASP A 326 3.72 -19.54 8.08
C ASP A 326 4.74 -19.97 9.13
N LEU A 327 6.04 -19.68 8.95
CA LEU A 327 7.04 -19.85 10.02
C LEU A 327 6.70 -19.07 11.28
N ARG A 328 6.23 -17.84 11.12
CA ARG A 328 5.81 -17.04 12.27
C ARG A 328 4.60 -17.65 12.98
N ARG A 329 3.66 -18.22 12.23
CA ARG A 329 2.51 -18.95 12.77
C ARG A 329 2.97 -20.25 13.44
N THR A 330 3.90 -20.98 12.82
CA THR A 330 4.55 -22.16 13.36
C THR A 330 5.16 -21.88 14.72
N CYS A 331 6.05 -20.89 14.83
CA CYS A 331 6.67 -20.52 16.10
C CYS A 331 5.61 -20.16 17.16
N LYS A 332 4.57 -19.39 16.79
CA LYS A 332 3.51 -19.00 17.72
C LYS A 332 2.71 -20.19 18.22
N THR A 333 2.41 -21.16 17.36
CA THR A 333 1.67 -22.38 17.69
C THR A 333 2.51 -23.27 18.61
N LEU A 334 3.75 -23.60 18.19
CA LEU A 334 4.63 -24.47 18.93
C LEU A 334 5.09 -23.88 20.28
N MET A 335 5.30 -22.58 20.38
CA MET A 335 5.50 -21.89 21.66
C MET A 335 4.26 -22.05 22.59
N GLY A 336 3.06 -22.07 22.02
CA GLY A 336 1.83 -22.34 22.79
C GLY A 336 1.79 -23.76 23.33
N GLU A 337 2.18 -24.74 22.52
CA GLU A 337 2.31 -26.15 22.93
C GLU A 337 3.40 -26.34 24.01
N ALA A 338 4.43 -25.47 24.02
CA ALA A 338 5.44 -25.41 25.07
C ALA A 338 4.96 -24.69 26.33
N GLY A 339 3.67 -24.33 26.46
CA GLY A 339 3.10 -23.70 27.64
C GLY A 339 3.31 -22.19 27.75
N ILE A 340 3.89 -21.54 26.74
CA ILE A 340 4.10 -20.09 26.74
C ILE A 340 2.75 -19.38 26.55
N SER A 341 2.39 -18.47 27.45
CA SER A 341 1.12 -17.75 27.41
C SER A 341 0.91 -16.98 26.12
N LYS A 342 -0.33 -16.83 25.69
CA LYS A 342 -0.69 -16.07 24.48
C LYS A 342 -0.16 -14.63 24.54
N GLU A 343 -0.23 -14.00 25.70
CA GLU A 343 0.23 -12.63 25.90
C GLU A 343 1.73 -12.49 25.61
N ILE A 344 2.56 -13.35 26.19
CA ILE A 344 4.01 -13.32 25.97
C ILE A 344 4.36 -13.62 24.51
N ARG A 345 3.68 -14.60 23.87
CA ARG A 345 3.87 -14.88 22.44
C ARG A 345 3.50 -13.69 21.56
N ASP A 346 2.44 -12.95 21.91
CA ASP A 346 2.06 -11.72 21.17
C ASP A 346 3.09 -10.62 21.35
N ARG A 347 3.68 -10.47 22.55
CA ARG A 347 4.76 -9.51 22.82
C ARG A 347 6.08 -9.89 22.12
N ILE A 348 6.47 -11.18 22.16
CA ILE A 348 7.64 -11.68 21.41
C ILE A 348 7.50 -11.34 19.92
N GLN A 349 6.34 -11.57 19.37
CA GLN A 349 6.09 -11.33 17.94
C GLN A 349 5.68 -9.89 17.61
N ASN A 350 5.74 -8.94 18.53
CA ASN A 350 5.33 -7.55 18.30
C ASN A 350 3.95 -7.46 17.63
N HIS A 351 2.95 -8.18 18.16
CA HIS A 351 1.58 -8.00 17.73
C HIS A 351 1.00 -6.73 18.36
N ALA A 352 0.20 -6.00 17.58
CA ALA A 352 -0.48 -4.83 18.11
C ALA A 352 -1.47 -5.26 19.18
N LEU A 353 -1.28 -4.77 20.40
CA LEU A 353 -2.26 -4.89 21.48
C LEU A 353 -3.36 -3.86 21.19
N ASN A 354 -4.57 -4.32 20.96
CA ASN A 354 -5.68 -3.46 20.53
C ASN A 354 -6.47 -2.86 21.71
N ASP A 355 -6.14 -3.26 22.94
CA ASP A 355 -6.79 -2.69 24.12
C ASP A 355 -6.19 -1.33 24.52
N VAL A 356 -7.03 -0.45 25.03
CA VAL A 356 -6.68 0.93 25.40
C VAL A 356 -5.64 0.95 26.52
N SER A 357 -5.74 -0.01 27.48
CA SER A 357 -4.84 -0.10 28.64
C SER A 357 -3.41 -0.38 28.19
N SER A 358 -3.20 -1.43 27.41
CA SER A 358 -1.87 -1.80 26.90
C SER A 358 -1.29 -0.75 25.95
N LYS A 359 -2.13 0.01 25.25
CA LYS A 359 -1.68 1.02 24.30
C LYS A 359 -1.18 2.31 24.96
N HIS A 360 -1.81 2.74 26.02
CA HIS A 360 -1.58 4.06 26.62
C HIS A 360 -0.92 4.04 28.01
N TYR A 361 -1.11 2.98 28.77
CA TYR A 361 -0.66 2.92 30.18
C TYR A 361 0.45 1.93 30.43
N ASP A 362 0.55 0.82 29.68
CA ASP A 362 1.59 -0.19 29.85
C ASP A 362 2.82 0.14 29.00
N ARG A 363 3.88 0.61 29.66
CA ARG A 363 5.18 0.93 29.04
C ARG A 363 6.27 -0.07 29.40
N TYR A 364 5.94 -1.10 30.14
CA TYR A 364 6.85 -2.18 30.49
C TYR A 364 7.23 -2.98 29.24
N ASP A 365 8.51 -3.28 29.05
CA ASP A 365 9.01 -3.93 27.84
C ASP A 365 8.91 -5.46 27.86
N TYR A 366 8.62 -6.05 29.03
CA TYR A 366 8.52 -7.50 29.25
C TYR A 366 9.77 -8.27 28.85
N LEU A 367 10.95 -7.65 28.92
CA LEU A 367 12.19 -8.26 28.50
C LEU A 367 12.54 -9.54 29.29
N PRO A 368 12.44 -9.59 30.63
CA PRO A 368 12.68 -10.81 31.40
C PRO A 368 11.72 -11.96 31.06
N GLU A 369 10.44 -11.66 30.86
CA GLU A 369 9.41 -12.65 30.51
C GLU A 369 9.62 -13.19 29.09
N LYS A 370 9.92 -12.30 28.14
CA LYS A 370 10.25 -12.69 26.75
C LYS A 370 11.51 -13.55 26.74
N ARG A 371 12.54 -13.22 27.54
CA ARG A 371 13.78 -14.00 27.61
C ARG A 371 13.51 -15.41 28.08
N ARG A 372 12.89 -15.58 29.24
CA ARG A 372 12.51 -16.90 29.79
C ARG A 372 11.69 -17.72 28.79
N ALA A 373 10.75 -17.07 28.12
CA ALA A 373 9.93 -17.74 27.10
C ALA A 373 10.73 -18.19 25.88
N LEU A 374 11.70 -17.38 25.41
CA LEU A 374 12.56 -17.76 24.30
C LEU A 374 13.59 -18.84 24.69
N GLU A 375 14.06 -18.90 25.94
CA GLU A 375 14.87 -19.98 26.45
C GLU A 375 14.10 -21.31 26.45
N VAL A 376 12.85 -21.32 26.95
CA VAL A 376 11.97 -22.49 26.86
C VAL A 376 11.70 -22.91 25.41
N TRP A 377 11.54 -21.93 24.52
CA TRP A 377 11.36 -22.18 23.10
C TRP A 377 12.62 -22.79 22.46
N GLU A 378 13.78 -22.23 22.74
CA GLU A 378 15.08 -22.73 22.27
C GLU A 378 15.31 -24.18 22.71
N ASP A 379 15.10 -24.49 23.99
CA ASP A 379 15.19 -25.85 24.52
C ASP A 379 14.27 -26.81 23.78
N ARG A 380 13.03 -26.41 23.50
CA ARG A 380 12.08 -27.23 22.75
C ARG A 380 12.53 -27.45 21.31
N VAL A 381 13.12 -26.45 20.68
CA VAL A 381 13.65 -26.58 19.30
C VAL A 381 14.89 -27.50 19.28
N ASN A 382 15.78 -27.40 20.27
CA ASN A 382 17.05 -28.11 20.28
C ASN A 382 16.95 -29.53 20.86
N ASN A 383 16.16 -29.78 21.93
CA ASN A 383 16.25 -30.98 22.77
C ASN A 383 15.16 -32.04 22.55
N TYR A 384 14.44 -32.01 21.41
CA TYR A 384 13.37 -32.98 21.16
C TYR A 384 13.82 -34.45 21.07
N GLN A 385 15.09 -34.71 20.74
CA GLN A 385 15.59 -36.10 20.58
C GLN A 385 15.58 -36.94 21.83
N GLN A 386 15.43 -36.34 23.03
CA GLN A 386 15.47 -37.08 24.30
C GLN A 386 14.12 -37.72 24.71
N GLN A 387 13.01 -37.38 24.07
CA GLN A 387 11.68 -37.88 24.44
C GLN A 387 11.10 -38.99 23.53
N THR A 388 11.65 -39.19 22.35
CA THR A 388 11.23 -40.28 21.45
C THR A 388 12.29 -41.38 21.42
N GLY A 389 12.25 -42.22 22.45
CA GLY A 389 12.95 -43.52 22.40
C GLY A 389 12.39 -44.36 21.25
N ASN A 390 13.28 -44.74 20.34
CA ASN A 390 13.19 -45.87 19.42
C ASN A 390 12.13 -45.97 18.33
N ASN A 391 11.64 -44.90 17.76
CA ASN A 391 10.95 -45.03 16.45
C ASN A 391 11.25 -43.81 15.54
N VAL A 392 12.46 -43.73 14.98
CA VAL A 392 12.74 -42.85 13.84
C VAL A 392 12.23 -43.56 12.58
N VAL A 393 10.99 -43.33 12.22
CA VAL A 393 10.52 -43.60 10.88
C VAL A 393 11.03 -42.46 10.00
N ASN A 394 11.90 -42.80 9.05
CA ASN A 394 12.42 -41.86 8.06
C ASN A 394 11.25 -41.42 7.15
N LEU A 395 10.55 -40.34 7.51
CA LEU A 395 9.35 -39.86 6.83
C LEU A 395 9.61 -39.37 5.41
N PHE A 396 10.88 -39.17 5.05
CA PHE A 396 11.31 -38.67 3.75
C PHE A 396 12.48 -39.55 3.24
N GLY A 397 12.13 -40.78 2.83
CA GLY A 397 13.11 -41.69 2.25
C GLY A 397 13.74 -41.09 1.00
N ARG A 398 15.06 -40.87 1.05
CA ARG A 398 15.85 -40.61 -0.18
C ARG A 398 15.74 -41.84 -1.08
N ARG A 399 15.20 -41.66 -2.29
CA ARG A 399 15.48 -42.50 -3.44
C ARG A 399 16.51 -41.83 -4.33
#